data_0ed86e0a2710ae87c7cb6540d9f4f7d3
#
_entry.id   0ed86e0a2710ae87c7cb6540d9f4f7d3
#
_cell.length_a   1.000
_cell.length_b   1.000
_cell.length_c   1.000
_cell.angle_alpha   90.00
_cell.angle_beta   90.00
_cell.angle_gamma   90.00
#
_symmetry.space_group_name_H-M   'P 1'
#
loop_
_entity.id
_entity.type
_entity.pdbx_description
1 polymer ?
#
loop_
_entity_poly.entity_id
_entity_poly.type
_entity_poly.pdbx_seq_one_letter_code
_entity_poly.pdbx_strand_id
1 'polypeptide(L)'
;MRLEMSRFIFREIFVKRKDWVIVANGSIARIFQSSPNDEKQWTELECLLHPEGRLHGTDLAAGEISHSIAGRAGLARRLEPKQHARQEFAQQVSDLLRHHLNLNEIGRLVIFASNPFLGELLGHLDGETQKLLQASYPVDLTHLNLNELMQRFS
;
A
#
# COMPACT_ATOMS: atom_id res chain seq x y z
N MET A 1 -9.03 26.97 -32.59
CA MET A 1 -8.96 27.43 -31.21
C MET A 1 -9.58 26.46 -30.21
N ARG A 2 -10.79 26.02 -30.41
CA ARG A 2 -11.43 25.06 -29.49
C ARG A 2 -10.69 23.72 -29.42
N LEU A 3 -10.12 23.26 -30.51
CA LEU A 3 -9.36 22.01 -30.57
C LEU A 3 -8.04 22.10 -29.79
N GLU A 4 -7.40 23.27 -29.80
CA GLU A 4 -6.16 23.47 -29.06
C GLU A 4 -6.39 23.54 -27.56
N MET A 5 -7.44 24.24 -27.12
CA MET A 5 -7.82 24.29 -25.71
C MET A 5 -8.24 22.91 -25.20
N SER A 6 -8.98 22.18 -26.02
CA SER A 6 -9.40 20.82 -25.69
C SER A 6 -8.20 19.89 -25.55
N ARG A 7 -7.19 20.01 -26.44
CA ARG A 7 -5.95 19.25 -26.35
C ARG A 7 -5.13 19.64 -25.12
N PHE A 8 -5.11 20.92 -24.80
CA PHE A 8 -4.37 21.44 -23.65
C PHE A 8 -4.99 20.92 -22.33
N ILE A 9 -6.31 21.02 -22.20
CA ILE A 9 -7.03 20.50 -21.03
C ILE A 9 -6.86 18.99 -20.92
N PHE A 10 -6.97 18.27 -22.03
CA PHE A 10 -6.81 16.84 -22.09
C PHE A 10 -5.38 16.42 -21.69
N ARG A 11 -4.38 17.16 -22.16
CA ARG A 11 -2.98 16.94 -21.84
C ARG A 11 -2.70 17.20 -20.35
N GLU A 12 -3.28 18.24 -19.75
CA GLU A 12 -3.17 18.51 -18.33
C GLU A 12 -3.81 17.42 -17.48
N ILE A 13 -4.97 16.95 -17.89
CA ILE A 13 -5.64 15.84 -17.21
C ILE A 13 -4.78 14.59 -17.25
N PHE A 14 -4.17 14.29 -18.40
CA PHE A 14 -3.27 13.14 -18.52
C PHE A 14 -1.97 13.33 -17.75
N VAL A 15 -1.44 14.54 -17.73
CA VAL A 15 -0.19 14.86 -17.00
C VAL A 15 -0.40 14.72 -15.49
N LYS A 16 -1.63 14.89 -14.99
CA LYS A 16 -1.95 14.69 -13.57
C LYS A 16 -1.97 13.23 -13.16
N ARG A 17 -2.18 12.30 -14.12
CA ARG A 17 -2.14 10.87 -13.83
C ARG A 17 -0.70 10.41 -13.84
N LYS A 18 -0.25 9.93 -12.70
CA LYS A 18 1.13 9.48 -12.52
C LYS A 18 1.15 8.01 -12.14
N ASP A 19 2.27 7.38 -12.40
CA ASP A 19 2.48 6.01 -11.95
C ASP A 19 2.73 6.02 -10.45
N TRP A 20 2.03 5.16 -9.75
CA TRP A 20 2.13 5.04 -8.30
C TRP A 20 2.77 3.72 -7.93
N VAL A 21 3.62 3.79 -6.93
CA VAL A 21 4.30 2.62 -6.38
C VAL A 21 4.01 2.55 -4.89
N ILE A 22 3.52 1.42 -4.45
CA ILE A 22 3.26 1.15 -3.04
C ILE A 22 4.33 0.20 -2.54
N VAL A 23 4.99 0.57 -1.45
CA VAL A 23 5.97 -0.27 -0.77
C VAL A 23 5.48 -0.46 0.65
N ALA A 24 5.10 -1.68 1.01
CA ALA A 24 4.35 -1.89 2.24
C ALA A 24 4.65 -3.22 2.93
N ASN A 25 4.27 -3.27 4.19
CA ASN A 25 4.10 -4.48 4.97
C ASN A 25 2.94 -4.26 5.94
N GLY A 26 2.74 -5.15 6.89
CA GLY A 26 1.62 -5.04 7.84
C GLY A 26 1.69 -3.86 8.80
N SER A 27 2.79 -3.13 8.85
CA SER A 27 3.02 -2.04 9.79
C SER A 27 3.19 -0.68 9.13
N ILE A 28 3.62 -0.66 7.87
CA ILE A 28 3.95 0.58 7.19
C ILE A 28 3.59 0.45 5.71
N ALA A 29 3.06 1.52 5.14
CA ALA A 29 2.80 1.61 3.72
C ALA A 29 3.32 2.96 3.22
N ARG A 30 4.28 2.88 2.32
CA ARG A 30 4.90 4.05 1.70
C ARG A 30 4.39 4.19 0.28
N ILE A 31 3.94 5.37 -0.06
CA ILE A 31 3.30 5.65 -1.34
C ILE A 31 4.15 6.62 -2.12
N PHE A 32 4.57 6.19 -3.29
CA PHE A 32 5.42 6.98 -4.18
C PHE A 32 4.70 7.23 -5.49
N GLN A 33 5.01 8.35 -6.11
CA GLN A 33 4.61 8.58 -7.49
C GLN A 33 5.85 8.86 -8.33
N SER A 34 5.85 8.35 -9.55
CA SER A 34 6.91 8.65 -10.51
C SER A 34 6.59 9.94 -11.25
N SER A 35 7.65 10.62 -11.70
CA SER A 35 7.47 11.80 -12.53
C SER A 35 7.01 11.38 -13.93
N PRO A 36 6.02 12.07 -14.54
CA PRO A 36 5.60 11.74 -15.90
C PRO A 36 6.69 12.01 -16.95
N ASN A 37 7.66 12.86 -16.63
CA ASN A 37 8.76 13.20 -17.53
C ASN A 37 10.00 12.34 -17.29
N ASP A 38 10.11 11.71 -16.14
CA ASP A 38 11.23 10.86 -15.78
C ASP A 38 10.77 9.76 -14.82
N GLU A 39 10.58 8.57 -15.37
CA GLU A 39 10.14 7.41 -14.61
C GLU A 39 11.12 7.01 -13.51
N LYS A 40 12.35 7.50 -13.57
CA LYS A 40 13.36 7.22 -12.56
C LYS A 40 13.28 8.15 -11.36
N GLN A 41 12.53 9.24 -11.46
CA GLN A 41 12.35 10.15 -10.36
C GLN A 41 11.03 9.87 -9.64
N TRP A 42 11.15 9.44 -8.41
CA TRP A 42 10.01 9.17 -7.54
C TRP A 42 9.92 10.22 -6.45
N THR A 43 8.69 10.52 -6.07
CA THR A 43 8.40 11.37 -4.92
C THR A 43 7.60 10.56 -3.93
N GLU A 44 8.03 10.54 -2.68
CA GLU A 44 7.24 9.93 -1.61
C GLU A 44 6.12 10.87 -1.23
N LEU A 45 4.88 10.46 -1.48
CA LEU A 45 3.69 11.26 -1.21
C LEU A 45 3.24 11.13 0.21
N GLU A 46 3.24 9.92 0.72
CA GLU A 46 2.62 9.61 1.99
C GLU A 46 3.22 8.35 2.58
N CYS A 47 3.24 8.29 3.89
CA CYS A 47 3.66 7.12 4.63
C CYS A 47 2.62 6.86 5.71
N LEU A 48 1.91 5.74 5.59
CA LEU A 48 0.93 5.31 6.58
C LEU A 48 1.59 4.37 7.56
N LEU A 49 1.31 4.58 8.83
CA LEU A 49 1.80 3.72 9.90
C LEU A 49 0.63 3.04 10.58
N HIS A 50 0.81 1.76 10.86
CA HIS A 50 -0.16 0.99 11.62
C HIS A 50 0.55 0.39 12.84
N PRO A 51 0.58 1.11 13.97
CA PRO A 51 1.34 0.67 15.15
C PRO A 51 0.97 -0.72 15.64
N GLU A 52 -0.28 -1.11 15.53
CA GLU A 52 -0.76 -2.43 15.91
C GLU A 52 -0.11 -3.55 15.11
N GLY A 53 0.24 -3.28 13.85
CA GLY A 53 0.93 -4.24 13.00
C GLY A 53 2.37 -4.51 13.43
N ARG A 54 2.98 -3.62 14.22
CA ARG A 54 4.34 -3.79 14.75
C ARG A 54 4.38 -4.61 16.02
N LEU A 55 3.23 -4.74 16.70
CA LEU A 55 3.16 -5.52 17.93
C LEU A 55 3.30 -7.00 17.60
N HIS A 56 4.07 -7.70 18.42
CA HIS A 56 4.11 -9.15 18.36
C HIS A 56 2.76 -9.71 18.84
N GLY A 57 2.44 -10.92 18.43
CA GLY A 57 1.21 -11.56 18.88
C GLY A 57 1.09 -11.59 20.41
N THR A 58 2.22 -11.72 21.10
CA THR A 58 2.27 -11.67 22.57
C THR A 58 1.90 -10.29 23.12
N ASP A 59 2.29 -9.22 22.43
CA ASP A 59 1.97 -7.87 22.88
C ASP A 59 0.50 -7.54 22.68
N LEU A 60 -0.07 -7.96 21.55
CA LEU A 60 -1.50 -7.79 21.28
C LEU A 60 -2.38 -8.58 22.24
N ALA A 61 -1.88 -9.70 22.71
CA ALA A 61 -2.61 -10.60 23.62
C ALA A 61 -2.01 -10.61 25.04
N ALA A 62 -1.33 -9.55 25.43
CA ALA A 62 -0.57 -9.50 26.69
C ALA A 62 -1.39 -9.85 27.92
N GLY A 63 -2.65 -9.43 27.97
CA GLY A 63 -3.56 -9.73 29.08
C GLY A 63 -3.99 -11.19 29.17
N GLU A 64 -3.72 -11.98 28.15
CA GLU A 64 -4.16 -13.37 28.04
C GLU A 64 -3.03 -14.39 28.24
N ILE A 65 -1.82 -13.93 28.26
CA ILE A 65 -0.64 -14.82 28.37
C ILE A 65 -0.62 -15.60 29.68
N SER A 66 -1.20 -15.04 30.73
CA SER A 66 -1.28 -15.69 32.04
C SER A 66 -2.17 -16.93 32.08
N HIS A 67 -2.95 -17.16 31.04
CA HIS A 67 -3.87 -18.29 30.95
C HIS A 67 -3.28 -19.41 30.10
N SER A 68 -2.22 -20.01 30.58
CA SER A 68 -1.47 -21.02 29.85
C SER A 68 -2.18 -22.35 29.66
N ILE A 69 -3.33 -22.54 30.29
CA ILE A 69 -4.03 -23.83 30.30
C ILE A 69 -4.61 -24.19 28.93
N ALA A 70 -4.80 -23.20 28.08
CA ALA A 70 -5.36 -23.43 26.76
C ALA A 70 -4.38 -23.00 25.68
N GLY A 71 -3.30 -23.73 25.52
CA GLY A 71 -2.26 -23.40 24.53
C GLY A 71 -2.79 -23.16 23.14
N ARG A 72 -3.75 -23.95 22.67
CA ARG A 72 -4.40 -23.75 21.37
C ARG A 72 -5.29 -22.51 21.35
N ALA A 73 -6.05 -22.27 22.40
CA ALA A 73 -6.89 -21.08 22.50
C ALA A 73 -6.05 -19.81 22.61
N GLY A 74 -4.96 -19.87 23.36
CA GLY A 74 -4.01 -18.75 23.46
C GLY A 74 -3.35 -18.42 22.12
N LEU A 75 -3.00 -19.44 21.34
CA LEU A 75 -2.42 -19.24 20.02
C LEU A 75 -3.45 -18.64 19.04
N ALA A 76 -4.69 -19.15 19.04
CA ALA A 76 -5.75 -18.62 18.20
C ALA A 76 -6.04 -17.16 18.51
N ARG A 77 -6.07 -16.79 19.80
CA ARG A 77 -6.28 -15.41 20.22
C ARG A 77 -5.15 -14.49 19.81
N ARG A 78 -3.92 -14.98 19.75
CA ARG A 78 -2.76 -14.22 19.29
C ARG A 78 -2.84 -13.97 17.76
N LEU A 79 -3.33 -14.95 17.01
CA LEU A 79 -3.46 -14.84 15.57
C LEU A 79 -4.60 -13.88 15.15
N GLU A 80 -5.73 -13.92 15.86
CA GLU A 80 -6.88 -13.07 15.53
C GLU A 80 -6.57 -11.57 15.59
N PRO A 81 -5.99 -11.02 16.66
CA PRO A 81 -5.68 -9.59 16.72
C PRO A 81 -4.73 -9.16 15.62
N LYS A 82 -3.71 -9.98 15.32
CA LYS A 82 -2.75 -9.68 14.28
C LYS A 82 -3.37 -9.71 12.90
N GLN A 83 -4.23 -10.69 12.65
CA GLN A 83 -4.96 -10.78 11.38
C GLN A 83 -5.91 -9.59 11.21
N HIS A 84 -6.63 -9.24 12.26
CA HIS A 84 -7.54 -8.10 12.25
C HIS A 84 -6.78 -6.80 11.96
N ALA A 85 -5.62 -6.60 12.59
CA ALA A 85 -4.78 -5.45 12.35
C ALA A 85 -4.34 -5.34 10.88
N ARG A 86 -3.96 -6.46 10.27
CA ARG A 86 -3.61 -6.50 8.85
C ARG A 86 -4.79 -6.13 7.96
N GLN A 87 -5.96 -6.64 8.26
CA GLN A 87 -7.16 -6.35 7.50
C GLN A 87 -7.54 -4.87 7.59
N GLU A 88 -7.48 -4.30 8.77
CA GLU A 88 -7.72 -2.87 8.96
C GLU A 88 -6.75 -2.02 8.18
N PHE A 89 -5.47 -2.35 8.22
CA PHE A 89 -4.45 -1.59 7.51
C PHE A 89 -4.61 -1.73 6.00
N ALA A 90 -4.89 -2.94 5.52
CA ALA A 90 -5.18 -3.16 4.12
C ALA A 90 -6.39 -2.34 3.65
N GLN A 91 -7.41 -2.24 4.48
CA GLN A 91 -8.58 -1.42 4.18
C GLN A 91 -8.22 0.06 4.10
N GLN A 92 -7.40 0.56 5.04
CA GLN A 92 -6.95 1.96 5.03
C GLN A 92 -6.17 2.29 3.77
N VAL A 93 -5.24 1.43 3.37
CA VAL A 93 -4.46 1.62 2.15
C VAL A 93 -5.36 1.59 0.92
N SER A 94 -6.26 0.63 0.86
CA SER A 94 -7.21 0.51 -0.24
C SER A 94 -8.11 1.75 -0.36
N ASP A 95 -8.61 2.25 0.76
CA ASP A 95 -9.45 3.45 0.77
C ASP A 95 -8.69 4.68 0.29
N LEU A 96 -7.43 4.81 0.68
CA LEU A 96 -6.57 5.89 0.22
C LEU A 96 -6.37 5.82 -1.29
N LEU A 97 -6.09 4.64 -1.82
CA LEU A 97 -5.91 4.45 -3.26
C LEU A 97 -7.18 4.79 -4.02
N ARG A 98 -8.33 4.37 -3.52
CA ARG A 98 -9.61 4.68 -4.16
C ARG A 98 -9.90 6.17 -4.15
N HIS A 99 -9.58 6.86 -3.06
CA HIS A 99 -9.74 8.30 -2.97
C HIS A 99 -8.96 9.01 -4.07
N HIS A 100 -7.68 8.68 -4.22
CA HIS A 100 -6.82 9.29 -5.24
C HIS A 100 -7.17 8.84 -6.65
N LEU A 101 -7.66 7.62 -6.81
CA LEU A 101 -8.19 7.16 -8.09
C LEU A 101 -9.38 8.01 -8.53
N ASN A 102 -10.28 8.32 -7.60
CA ASN A 102 -11.45 9.15 -7.89
C ASN A 102 -11.08 10.59 -8.26
N LEU A 103 -9.91 11.05 -7.81
CA LEU A 103 -9.35 12.35 -8.19
C LEU A 103 -8.55 12.30 -9.51
N ASN A 104 -8.53 11.16 -10.18
CA ASN A 104 -7.79 10.93 -11.43
C ASN A 104 -6.28 11.18 -11.29
N GLU A 105 -5.71 10.87 -10.15
CA GLU A 105 -4.29 11.06 -9.88
C GLU A 105 -3.44 9.83 -10.20
N ILE A 106 -4.05 8.66 -10.26
CA ILE A 106 -3.34 7.40 -10.49
C ILE A 106 -3.53 6.94 -11.93
N GLY A 107 -2.43 6.77 -12.65
CA GLY A 107 -2.45 6.20 -13.99
C GLY A 107 -2.18 4.71 -13.99
N ARG A 108 -1.08 4.29 -13.37
CA ARG A 108 -0.71 2.88 -13.22
C ARG A 108 -0.27 2.65 -11.79
N LEU A 109 -0.43 1.42 -11.32
CA LEU A 109 -0.13 1.06 -9.93
C LEU A 109 0.76 -0.19 -9.91
N VAL A 110 1.80 -0.14 -9.10
CA VAL A 110 2.67 -1.29 -8.80
C VAL A 110 2.76 -1.42 -7.29
N ILE A 111 2.68 -2.63 -6.78
CA ILE A 111 2.70 -2.91 -5.35
C ILE A 111 3.84 -3.86 -5.01
N PHE A 112 4.67 -3.47 -4.04
CA PHE A 112 5.67 -4.31 -3.40
C PHE A 112 5.29 -4.46 -1.94
N ALA A 113 4.89 -5.64 -1.54
CA ALA A 113 4.48 -5.87 -0.15
C ALA A 113 4.74 -7.31 0.24
N SER A 114 5.12 -7.52 1.49
CA SER A 114 5.31 -8.87 2.02
C SER A 114 3.97 -9.55 2.27
N ASN A 115 3.96 -10.87 2.12
CA ASN A 115 2.84 -11.67 2.55
C ASN A 115 2.89 -11.87 4.06
N PRO A 116 1.77 -12.00 4.75
CA PRO A 116 0.40 -12.10 4.20
C PRO A 116 -0.29 -10.76 3.89
N PHE A 117 0.34 -9.62 4.17
CA PHE A 117 -0.26 -8.31 3.95
C PHE A 117 -0.60 -8.07 2.47
N LEU A 118 0.26 -8.50 1.55
CA LEU A 118 -0.01 -8.35 0.11
C LEU A 118 -1.33 -9.00 -0.28
N GLY A 119 -1.57 -10.23 0.18
CA GLY A 119 -2.83 -10.93 -0.09
C GLY A 119 -4.03 -10.18 0.45
N GLU A 120 -3.93 -9.66 1.67
CA GLU A 120 -5.00 -8.87 2.27
C GLU A 120 -5.27 -7.60 1.46
N LEU A 121 -4.20 -6.90 1.07
CA LEU A 121 -4.35 -5.66 0.30
C LEU A 121 -5.00 -5.92 -1.06
N LEU A 122 -4.53 -6.92 -1.79
CA LEU A 122 -5.09 -7.27 -3.09
C LEU A 122 -6.58 -7.64 -2.98
N GLY A 123 -6.96 -8.31 -1.89
CA GLY A 123 -8.35 -8.68 -1.65
C GLY A 123 -9.26 -7.50 -1.32
N HIS A 124 -8.69 -6.38 -0.87
CA HIS A 124 -9.45 -5.17 -0.53
C HIS A 124 -9.53 -4.16 -1.67
N LEU A 125 -8.73 -4.31 -2.73
CA LEU A 125 -8.78 -3.40 -3.86
C LEU A 125 -10.11 -3.57 -4.61
N ASP A 126 -10.74 -2.44 -4.95
CA ASP A 126 -11.95 -2.49 -5.76
C ASP A 126 -11.61 -2.76 -7.24
N GLY A 127 -12.65 -2.99 -8.05
CA GLY A 127 -12.47 -3.35 -9.46
C GLY A 127 -11.74 -2.27 -10.27
N GLU A 128 -12.01 -1.02 -9.97
CA GLU A 128 -11.37 0.10 -10.69
C GLU A 128 -9.89 0.21 -10.35
N THR A 129 -9.54 0.03 -9.08
CA THR A 129 -8.14 0.03 -8.65
C THR A 129 -7.39 -1.16 -9.23
N GLN A 130 -8.01 -2.34 -9.25
CA GLN A 130 -7.41 -3.53 -9.84
C GLN A 130 -7.08 -3.36 -11.32
N LYS A 131 -7.90 -2.62 -12.06
CA LYS A 131 -7.65 -2.34 -13.48
C LYS A 131 -6.37 -1.55 -13.70
N LEU A 132 -5.98 -0.74 -12.74
CA LEU A 132 -4.76 0.06 -12.82
C LEU A 132 -3.51 -0.72 -12.37
N LEU A 133 -3.71 -1.84 -11.70
CA LEU A 133 -2.61 -2.65 -11.16
C LEU A 133 -1.85 -3.33 -12.30
N GLN A 134 -0.59 -2.94 -12.48
CA GLN A 134 0.31 -3.51 -13.48
C GLN A 134 0.95 -4.79 -12.98
N ALA A 135 1.40 -4.76 -11.72
CA ALA A 135 2.12 -5.87 -11.13
C ALA A 135 2.12 -5.76 -9.61
N SER A 136 2.24 -6.89 -8.95
CA SER A 136 2.46 -6.97 -7.52
C SER A 136 3.58 -7.96 -7.22
N TYR A 137 4.42 -7.64 -6.26
CA TYR A 137 5.59 -8.45 -5.91
C TYR A 137 5.60 -8.72 -4.41
N PRO A 138 5.74 -10.00 -4.00
CA PRO A 138 5.71 -10.37 -2.58
C PRO A 138 7.07 -10.15 -1.91
N VAL A 139 7.49 -8.89 -1.83
CA VAL A 139 8.77 -8.52 -1.22
C VAL A 139 8.61 -7.26 -0.38
N ASP A 140 9.24 -7.28 0.80
CA ASP A 140 9.24 -6.14 1.71
C ASP A 140 10.45 -5.25 1.41
N LEU A 141 10.18 -4.10 0.83
CA LEU A 141 11.20 -3.08 0.52
C LEU A 141 11.06 -1.85 1.42
N THR A 142 10.27 -1.94 2.49
CA THR A 142 9.97 -0.78 3.34
C THR A 142 11.19 -0.21 4.05
N HIS A 143 12.23 -1.00 4.21
CA HIS A 143 13.48 -0.59 4.85
C HIS A 143 14.42 0.19 3.93
N LEU A 144 14.15 0.23 2.64
CA LEU A 144 14.99 0.95 1.68
C LEU A 144 14.61 2.44 1.64
N ASN A 145 15.62 3.30 1.55
CA ASN A 145 15.36 4.72 1.35
C ASN A 145 14.99 4.99 -0.11
N LEU A 146 14.57 6.21 -0.39
CA LEU A 146 14.11 6.58 -1.73
C LEU A 146 15.20 6.37 -2.80
N ASN A 147 16.44 6.73 -2.49
CA ASN A 147 17.53 6.54 -3.45
C ASN A 147 17.80 5.07 -3.75
N GLU A 148 17.76 4.23 -2.72
CA GLU A 148 17.93 2.79 -2.89
C GLU A 148 16.80 2.18 -3.71
N LEU A 149 15.57 2.63 -3.49
CA LEU A 149 14.42 2.19 -4.28
C LEU A 149 14.57 2.60 -5.74
N MET A 150 14.93 3.85 -5.99
CA MET A 150 15.12 4.32 -7.36
C MET A 150 16.24 3.58 -8.09
N GLN A 151 17.34 3.28 -7.40
CA GLN A 151 18.44 2.50 -7.98
C GLN A 151 18.02 1.08 -8.33
N ARG A 152 17.20 0.47 -7.48
CA ARG A 152 16.72 -0.91 -7.70
C ARG A 152 15.86 -1.03 -8.95
N PHE A 153 15.15 0.03 -9.31
CA PHE A 153 14.19 0.02 -10.42
C PHE A 153 14.65 0.84 -11.63
N SER A 154 15.87 1.30 -11.61
CA SER A 154 16.43 2.03 -12.76
C SER A 154 17.00 1.11 -13.84
#